data_f4c5ddc2a31fcb3c45ec28e913c73b90
#
_entry.id   f4c5ddc2a31fcb3c45ec28e913c73b90
#
_cell.length_a   1.000
_cell.length_b   1.000
_cell.length_c   1.000
_cell.angle_alpha   90.00
_cell.angle_beta   90.00
_cell.angle_gamma   90.00
#
_symmetry.space_group_name_H-M   'P 1'
#
loop_
_entity.id
_entity.type
_entity.pdbx_description
1 polymer ?
#
loop_
_entity_poly.entity_id
_entity_poly.type
_entity_poly.pdbx_seq_one_letter_code
_entity_poly.pdbx_strand_id
1 'polypeptide(L)'
;PNPAFFPPMPPPFRLWDISAPVHADSPVFPGDTAYSQQWCATIGPGCPVNVSAITLSPHVGSHADAPLHYDADGASIGHVPLEAFIGPCRVVHAIGCGPLITWEHIAHAVDDDALPARVLVRTYDRMPVDRWDGQLTAYAPETIERLADRGVVLVGIDTASIDPADSKTLASHQVIRRRGLRVLENLVLDEVPPGDYELIALPLKLTTADASPVRAVLRAWA
;
A
#
# COMPACT_ATOMS: atom_id res chain seq x y z
N PRO A 1 -27.01 -32.71 4.13
CA PRO A 1 -25.82 -33.08 3.35
C PRO A 1 -24.82 -31.94 3.47
N ASN A 2 -23.68 -32.24 4.14
CA ASN A 2 -22.55 -31.33 4.27
C ASN A 2 -22.07 -31.02 2.85
N PRO A 3 -21.87 -29.75 2.44
CA PRO A 3 -21.22 -29.45 1.18
C PRO A 3 -19.82 -30.10 1.23
N ALA A 4 -19.48 -30.87 0.19
CA ALA A 4 -18.20 -31.51 0.07
C ALA A 4 -17.10 -30.43 0.23
N PHE A 5 -16.35 -30.51 1.32
CA PHE A 5 -15.18 -29.68 1.57
C PHE A 5 -14.10 -30.22 0.60
N PHE A 6 -14.01 -29.66 -0.59
CA PHE A 6 -12.88 -29.92 -1.44
C PHE A 6 -11.65 -29.31 -0.77
N PRO A 7 -10.61 -30.10 -0.46
CA PRO A 7 -9.37 -29.51 0.02
C PRO A 7 -8.89 -28.51 -1.06
N PRO A 8 -8.46 -27.32 -0.66
CA PRO A 8 -7.93 -26.38 -1.63
C PRO A 8 -6.77 -27.01 -2.37
N MET A 9 -6.85 -27.06 -3.69
CA MET A 9 -5.66 -27.42 -4.48
C MET A 9 -4.58 -26.37 -4.18
N PRO A 10 -3.33 -26.80 -3.92
CA PRO A 10 -2.27 -25.82 -3.77
C PRO A 10 -2.22 -24.97 -5.04
N PRO A 11 -2.18 -23.64 -4.93
CA PRO A 11 -2.10 -22.76 -6.09
C PRO A 11 -0.79 -23.05 -6.84
N PRO A 12 -0.79 -22.95 -8.19
CA PRO A 12 0.42 -23.09 -9.02
C PRO A 12 1.40 -21.91 -8.82
N PHE A 13 1.19 -21.10 -7.80
CA PHE A 13 1.96 -19.90 -7.46
C PHE A 13 1.95 -19.69 -5.93
N ARG A 14 2.98 -19.04 -5.43
CA ARG A 14 3.02 -18.57 -4.05
C ARG A 14 2.43 -17.16 -3.96
N LEU A 15 1.58 -16.93 -2.95
CA LEU A 15 1.04 -15.63 -2.60
C LEU A 15 1.63 -15.14 -1.28
N TRP A 16 1.96 -13.85 -1.24
CA TRP A 16 2.19 -13.09 -0.01
C TRP A 16 1.07 -12.07 0.12
N ASP A 17 0.34 -12.12 1.21
CA ASP A 17 -0.56 -11.05 1.62
C ASP A 17 0.29 -9.97 2.28
N ILE A 18 0.40 -8.84 1.62
CA ILE A 18 1.21 -7.70 2.07
C ILE A 18 0.34 -6.55 2.61
N SER A 19 -0.84 -6.89 3.15
CA SER A 19 -1.79 -5.93 3.70
C SER A 19 -1.77 -5.94 5.23
N ALA A 20 -1.72 -4.76 5.83
CA ALA A 20 -1.90 -4.61 7.27
C ALA A 20 -3.33 -5.00 7.69
N PRO A 21 -3.51 -5.71 8.82
CA PRO A 21 -4.84 -5.95 9.37
C PRO A 21 -5.50 -4.63 9.79
N VAL A 22 -6.81 -4.52 9.57
CA VAL A 22 -7.59 -3.33 9.95
C VAL A 22 -8.64 -3.72 11.00
N HIS A 23 -8.56 -3.10 12.17
CA HIS A 23 -9.45 -3.30 13.31
C HIS A 23 -9.45 -2.05 14.21
N ALA A 24 -10.19 -2.08 15.31
CA ALA A 24 -10.39 -0.91 16.18
C ALA A 24 -9.09 -0.31 16.75
N ASP A 25 -8.05 -1.13 16.92
CA ASP A 25 -6.75 -0.72 17.43
C ASP A 25 -5.71 -0.45 16.34
N SER A 26 -6.12 -0.48 15.06
CA SER A 26 -5.21 -0.15 13.97
C SER A 26 -4.73 1.29 14.07
N PRO A 27 -3.42 1.55 13.92
CA PRO A 27 -2.89 2.90 13.97
C PRO A 27 -3.42 3.73 12.80
N VAL A 28 -3.63 5.01 13.06
CA VAL A 28 -4.00 6.02 12.06
C VAL A 28 -3.06 7.20 12.15
N PHE A 29 -2.95 7.97 11.08
CA PHE A 29 -2.26 9.25 11.13
C PHE A 29 -2.91 10.14 12.22
N PRO A 30 -2.11 10.85 13.06
CA PRO A 30 -2.66 11.70 14.12
C PRO A 30 -3.70 12.70 13.63
N GLY A 31 -4.95 12.55 14.08
CA GLY A 31 -6.09 13.37 13.67
C GLY A 31 -7.04 12.71 12.68
N ASP A 32 -6.65 11.59 12.08
CA ASP A 32 -7.53 10.84 11.18
C ASP A 32 -8.60 10.04 11.89
N THR A 33 -9.61 9.63 11.14
CA THR A 33 -10.71 8.80 11.64
C THR A 33 -10.24 7.36 11.85
N ALA A 34 -10.23 6.92 13.10
CA ALA A 34 -9.93 5.53 13.45
C ALA A 34 -11.02 4.57 12.91
N TYR A 35 -10.64 3.30 12.72
CA TYR A 35 -11.61 2.27 12.36
C TYR A 35 -12.64 2.08 13.47
N SER A 36 -13.90 2.02 13.09
CA SER A 36 -14.99 1.58 13.95
C SER A 36 -15.98 0.69 13.20
N GLN A 37 -16.64 -0.20 13.94
CA GLN A 37 -17.62 -1.12 13.38
C GLN A 37 -18.86 -1.17 14.27
N GLN A 38 -20.03 -1.21 13.65
CA GLN A 38 -21.32 -1.42 14.30
C GLN A 38 -22.06 -2.58 13.63
N TRP A 39 -22.68 -3.44 14.42
CA TRP A 39 -23.57 -4.45 13.91
C TRP A 39 -24.95 -3.86 13.67
N CYS A 40 -25.39 -3.84 12.41
CA CYS A 40 -26.74 -3.43 11.99
C CYS A 40 -27.74 -4.58 12.13
N ALA A 41 -27.27 -5.83 11.97
CA ALA A 41 -28.03 -7.05 12.18
C ALA A 41 -27.09 -8.16 12.65
N THR A 42 -27.61 -9.08 13.48
CA THR A 42 -26.87 -10.26 13.95
C THR A 42 -27.72 -11.51 13.81
N ILE A 43 -27.10 -12.63 13.47
CA ILE A 43 -27.79 -13.92 13.34
C ILE A 43 -28.45 -14.30 14.68
N GLY A 44 -29.72 -14.62 14.61
CA GLY A 44 -30.55 -15.01 15.77
C GLY A 44 -31.98 -15.31 15.34
N PRO A 45 -32.90 -15.51 16.30
CA PRO A 45 -34.31 -15.75 15.97
C PRO A 45 -34.89 -14.63 15.12
N GLY A 46 -35.33 -14.96 13.90
CA GLY A 46 -35.91 -14.01 12.95
C GLY A 46 -34.93 -13.21 12.12
N CYS A 47 -33.57 -13.40 12.29
CA CYS A 47 -32.55 -12.73 11.49
C CYS A 47 -31.54 -13.76 10.99
N PRO A 48 -31.46 -14.06 9.68
CA PRO A 48 -30.57 -15.08 9.13
C PRO A 48 -29.19 -14.58 8.77
N VAL A 49 -28.85 -13.30 8.97
CA VAL A 49 -27.61 -12.67 8.50
C VAL A 49 -26.93 -11.82 9.57
N ASN A 50 -25.60 -11.67 9.43
CA ASN A 50 -24.84 -10.61 10.08
C ASN A 50 -24.59 -9.49 9.08
N VAL A 51 -24.89 -8.25 9.46
CA VAL A 51 -24.59 -7.05 8.66
C VAL A 51 -23.93 -6.02 9.56
N SER A 52 -22.80 -5.50 9.13
CA SER A 52 -22.10 -4.43 9.84
C SER A 52 -21.96 -3.19 8.98
N ALA A 53 -21.84 -2.03 9.64
CA ALA A 53 -21.34 -0.80 9.07
C ALA A 53 -19.91 -0.56 9.59
N ILE A 54 -19.02 -0.06 8.73
CA ILE A 54 -17.68 0.35 9.12
C ILE A 54 -17.46 1.83 8.80
N THR A 55 -16.69 2.50 9.65
CA THR A 55 -16.21 3.87 9.42
C THR A 55 -14.70 3.88 9.63
N LEU A 56 -13.95 4.48 8.72
CA LEU A 56 -12.50 4.60 8.79
C LEU A 56 -12.01 5.71 7.86
N SER A 57 -10.81 6.25 8.14
CA SER A 57 -10.05 7.00 7.13
C SER A 57 -9.65 6.06 5.98
N PRO A 58 -9.75 6.46 4.72
CA PRO A 58 -9.27 5.64 3.59
C PRO A 58 -7.77 5.36 3.62
N HIS A 59 -7.01 6.04 4.51
CA HIS A 59 -5.57 5.84 4.75
C HIS A 59 -5.28 4.83 5.88
N VAL A 60 -6.28 4.18 6.46
CA VAL A 60 -6.08 3.13 7.48
C VAL A 60 -5.56 1.85 6.84
N GLY A 61 -4.48 1.30 7.42
CA GLY A 61 -3.85 0.09 6.91
C GLY A 61 -3.20 0.29 5.55
N SER A 62 -3.01 -0.80 4.80
CA SER A 62 -2.43 -0.71 3.45
C SER A 62 -3.41 -0.04 2.50
N HIS A 63 -2.97 1.01 1.82
CA HIS A 63 -3.83 1.84 0.99
C HIS A 63 -3.11 2.39 -0.24
N ALA A 64 -3.89 2.93 -1.16
CA ALA A 64 -3.44 3.67 -2.33
C ALA A 64 -3.97 5.11 -2.26
N ASP A 65 -3.09 6.09 -2.45
CA ASP A 65 -3.48 7.48 -2.57
C ASP A 65 -3.91 7.84 -3.98
N ALA A 66 -4.89 8.73 -4.04
CA ALA A 66 -5.29 9.37 -5.28
C ALA A 66 -4.62 10.73 -5.44
N PRO A 67 -4.53 11.27 -6.67
CA PRO A 67 -4.10 12.64 -6.89
C PRO A 67 -4.85 13.68 -6.03
N LEU A 68 -6.13 13.43 -5.73
CA LEU A 68 -6.96 14.29 -4.88
C LEU A 68 -6.39 14.49 -3.47
N HIS A 69 -5.58 13.53 -2.96
CA HIS A 69 -4.97 13.63 -1.64
C HIS A 69 -3.97 14.79 -1.53
N TYR A 70 -3.22 15.07 -2.59
CA TYR A 70 -2.14 16.07 -2.62
C TYR A 70 -2.30 17.14 -3.71
N ASP A 71 -3.46 17.17 -4.39
CA ASP A 71 -3.82 18.13 -5.42
C ASP A 71 -5.32 18.42 -5.37
N ALA A 72 -5.70 19.68 -5.09
CA ALA A 72 -7.10 20.08 -4.97
C ALA A 72 -7.93 19.82 -6.26
N ASP A 73 -7.27 19.83 -7.41
CA ASP A 73 -7.88 19.52 -8.71
C ASP A 73 -7.62 18.08 -9.17
N GLY A 74 -7.05 17.28 -8.30
CA GLY A 74 -6.67 15.89 -8.56
C GLY A 74 -7.86 14.96 -8.73
N ALA A 75 -7.69 13.89 -9.51
CA ALA A 75 -8.69 12.85 -9.64
C ALA A 75 -8.86 12.06 -8.32
N SER A 76 -10.09 11.73 -7.96
CA SER A 76 -10.37 10.82 -6.85
C SER A 76 -9.96 9.39 -7.19
N ILE A 77 -9.82 8.54 -6.17
CA ILE A 77 -9.30 7.18 -6.33
C ILE A 77 -10.16 6.32 -7.27
N GLY A 78 -11.46 6.53 -7.32
CA GLY A 78 -12.36 5.81 -8.21
C GLY A 78 -12.22 6.16 -9.70
N HIS A 79 -11.43 7.19 -10.03
CA HIS A 79 -11.18 7.67 -11.39
C HIS A 79 -9.73 7.47 -11.85
N VAL A 80 -8.84 6.95 -11.00
CA VAL A 80 -7.47 6.63 -11.43
C VAL A 80 -7.44 5.37 -12.28
N PRO A 81 -6.58 5.30 -13.32
CA PRO A 81 -6.35 4.09 -14.10
C PRO A 81 -5.83 2.95 -13.23
N LEU A 82 -6.33 1.73 -13.44
CA LEU A 82 -6.00 0.56 -12.62
C LEU A 82 -4.68 -0.11 -13.02
N GLU A 83 -4.17 0.17 -14.21
CA GLU A 83 -2.99 -0.48 -14.79
C GLU A 83 -1.74 -0.30 -13.93
N ALA A 84 -1.64 0.78 -13.17
CA ALA A 84 -0.54 1.00 -12.25
C ALA A 84 -0.54 0.00 -11.07
N PHE A 85 -1.72 -0.46 -10.63
CA PHE A 85 -1.89 -1.26 -9.41
C PHE A 85 -1.82 -2.77 -9.64
N ILE A 86 -1.56 -3.21 -10.88
CA ILE A 86 -1.42 -4.63 -11.22
C ILE A 86 -0.30 -4.84 -12.23
N GLY A 87 0.54 -5.84 -12.01
CA GLY A 87 1.58 -6.28 -12.93
C GLY A 87 2.97 -6.43 -12.31
N PRO A 88 4.02 -6.60 -13.13
CA PRO A 88 5.37 -6.84 -12.64
C PRO A 88 5.86 -5.76 -11.68
N CYS A 89 6.44 -6.19 -10.57
CA CYS A 89 6.99 -5.29 -9.55
C CYS A 89 8.26 -5.87 -8.93
N ARG A 90 9.14 -5.02 -8.43
CA ARG A 90 10.34 -5.38 -7.68
C ARG A 90 10.20 -4.98 -6.21
N VAL A 91 10.49 -5.92 -5.31
CA VAL A 91 10.64 -5.67 -3.88
C VAL A 91 12.11 -5.47 -3.57
N VAL A 92 12.43 -4.35 -2.93
CA VAL A 92 13.79 -3.95 -2.53
C VAL A 92 13.83 -3.79 -1.02
N HIS A 93 14.91 -4.27 -0.40
CA HIS A 93 15.13 -4.08 1.03
C HIS A 93 16.11 -2.93 1.25
N ALA A 94 15.68 -1.92 2.03
CA ALA A 94 16.46 -0.79 2.51
C ALA A 94 16.31 -0.67 4.04
N ILE A 95 16.34 -1.81 4.74
CA ILE A 95 16.11 -1.88 6.19
C ILE A 95 17.17 -1.07 6.94
N GLY A 96 16.71 -0.17 7.82
CA GLY A 96 17.60 0.65 8.64
C GLY A 96 18.37 1.72 7.86
N CYS A 97 17.92 2.12 6.68
CA CYS A 97 18.57 3.14 5.85
C CYS A 97 18.53 4.57 6.40
N GLY A 98 17.92 4.76 7.58
CA GLY A 98 17.73 6.07 8.20
C GLY A 98 16.40 6.73 7.82
N PRO A 99 16.27 8.05 7.98
CA PRO A 99 14.98 8.72 7.82
C PRO A 99 14.51 8.84 6.37
N LEU A 100 15.44 8.71 5.40
CA LEU A 100 15.13 8.85 3.98
C LEU A 100 15.76 7.73 3.15
N ILE A 101 14.97 7.14 2.27
CA ILE A 101 15.44 6.23 1.22
C ILE A 101 16.09 7.10 0.13
N THR A 102 17.41 7.15 0.13
CA THR A 102 18.15 7.78 -0.97
C THR A 102 18.42 6.78 -2.10
N TRP A 103 18.84 7.27 -3.26
CA TRP A 103 19.18 6.41 -4.39
C TRP A 103 20.23 5.36 -4.05
N GLU A 104 21.24 5.73 -3.28
CA GLU A 104 22.35 4.86 -2.88
C GLU A 104 21.88 3.64 -2.09
N HIS A 105 20.78 3.77 -1.34
CA HIS A 105 20.21 2.65 -0.57
C HIS A 105 19.59 1.58 -1.46
N ILE A 106 19.09 1.94 -2.64
CA ILE A 106 18.34 1.02 -3.52
C ILE A 106 18.98 0.81 -4.90
N ALA A 107 19.96 1.61 -5.30
CA ALA A 107 20.58 1.56 -6.63
C ALA A 107 21.02 0.14 -7.03
N HIS A 108 21.60 -0.62 -6.08
CA HIS A 108 22.04 -1.99 -6.31
C HIS A 108 20.94 -2.93 -6.82
N ALA A 109 19.68 -2.58 -6.61
CA ALA A 109 18.52 -3.39 -6.97
C ALA A 109 17.64 -2.75 -8.06
N VAL A 110 17.80 -1.46 -8.34
CA VAL A 110 16.94 -0.74 -9.30
C VAL A 110 17.72 -0.10 -10.46
N ASP A 111 19.05 -0.15 -10.44
CA ASP A 111 19.88 0.42 -11.50
C ASP A 111 20.21 -0.64 -12.56
N ASP A 112 19.16 -1.22 -13.17
CA ASP A 112 19.27 -2.18 -14.26
C ASP A 112 18.20 -1.95 -15.33
N ASP A 113 18.43 -2.46 -16.55
CA ASP A 113 17.56 -2.27 -17.71
C ASP A 113 16.28 -3.15 -17.63
N ALA A 114 16.25 -4.10 -16.69
CA ALA A 114 15.12 -5.00 -16.48
C ALA A 114 14.19 -4.54 -15.34
N LEU A 115 14.34 -3.30 -14.86
CA LEU A 115 13.54 -2.77 -13.77
C LEU A 115 12.04 -2.78 -14.16
N PRO A 116 11.18 -3.48 -13.40
CA PRO A 116 9.76 -3.46 -13.67
C PRO A 116 9.14 -2.09 -13.31
N ALA A 117 7.97 -1.83 -13.86
CA ALA A 117 7.29 -0.54 -13.72
C ALA A 117 6.77 -0.24 -12.30
N ARG A 118 6.96 -1.13 -11.34
CA ARG A 118 6.55 -0.96 -9.94
C ARG A 118 7.69 -1.33 -9.02
N VAL A 119 7.93 -0.51 -7.99
CA VAL A 119 8.98 -0.74 -6.99
C VAL A 119 8.37 -0.59 -5.60
N LEU A 120 8.53 -1.61 -4.77
CA LEU A 120 8.12 -1.60 -3.37
C LEU A 120 9.37 -1.66 -2.51
N VAL A 121 9.51 -0.76 -1.53
CA VAL A 121 10.68 -0.72 -0.66
C VAL A 121 10.29 -1.09 0.76
N ARG A 122 11.00 -2.07 1.30
CA ARG A 122 10.92 -2.49 2.70
C ARG A 122 11.95 -1.72 3.51
N THR A 123 11.52 -1.03 4.56
CA THR A 123 12.37 -0.23 5.46
C THR A 123 12.41 -0.77 6.88
N TYR A 124 11.35 -1.42 7.32
CA TYR A 124 11.27 -2.05 8.64
C TYR A 124 11.86 -3.46 8.63
N ASP A 125 12.53 -3.84 9.71
CA ASP A 125 12.80 -5.24 10.02
C ASP A 125 11.47 -5.95 10.34
N ARG A 126 10.60 -5.26 11.09
CA ARG A 126 9.22 -5.68 11.35
C ARG A 126 8.30 -4.47 11.37
N MET A 127 7.29 -4.46 10.47
CA MET A 127 6.33 -3.38 10.37
C MET A 127 5.49 -3.25 11.66
N PRO A 128 5.36 -2.05 12.25
CA PRO A 128 4.57 -1.81 13.46
C PRO A 128 3.07 -1.71 13.13
N VAL A 129 2.40 -2.86 12.89
CA VAL A 129 0.98 -2.92 12.50
C VAL A 129 0.00 -2.49 13.62
N ASP A 130 0.48 -2.35 14.85
CA ASP A 130 -0.32 -2.11 16.07
C ASP A 130 -0.04 -0.76 16.75
N ARG A 131 0.87 0.05 16.18
CA ARG A 131 1.22 1.37 16.74
C ARG A 131 1.63 2.35 15.65
N TRP A 132 1.34 3.63 15.91
CA TRP A 132 1.83 4.72 15.07
C TRP A 132 3.35 4.91 15.26
N ASP A 133 4.06 5.05 14.15
CA ASP A 133 5.47 5.43 14.14
C ASP A 133 5.64 6.84 13.55
N GLY A 134 5.86 7.82 14.42
CA GLY A 134 6.10 9.22 14.04
C GLY A 134 7.50 9.49 13.48
N GLN A 135 8.40 8.49 13.51
CA GLN A 135 9.77 8.57 12.98
C GLN A 135 9.97 7.65 11.78
N LEU A 136 8.89 7.41 11.06
CA LEU A 136 8.89 6.57 9.87
C LEU A 136 9.96 6.98 8.85
N THR A 137 10.51 6.00 8.13
CA THR A 137 11.36 6.24 6.97
C THR A 137 10.50 6.67 5.78
N ALA A 138 10.91 7.72 5.08
CA ALA A 138 10.25 8.26 3.89
C ALA A 138 11.15 8.13 2.65
N TYR A 139 10.62 8.43 1.46
CA TYR A 139 11.47 8.57 0.27
C TYR A 139 12.14 9.95 0.23
N ALA A 140 13.41 10.00 -0.21
CA ALA A 140 13.97 11.22 -0.73
C ALA A 140 13.30 11.54 -2.08
N PRO A 141 12.80 12.77 -2.32
CA PRO A 141 12.11 13.12 -3.57
C PRO A 141 12.92 12.80 -4.82
N GLU A 142 14.24 13.00 -4.78
CA GLU A 142 15.16 12.71 -5.86
C GLU A 142 15.22 11.22 -6.23
N THR A 143 14.98 10.35 -5.25
CA THR A 143 14.91 8.90 -5.49
C THR A 143 13.68 8.55 -6.33
N ILE A 144 12.53 9.15 -6.02
CA ILE A 144 11.30 8.97 -6.81
C ILE A 144 11.46 9.53 -8.23
N GLU A 145 12.12 10.71 -8.38
CA GLU A 145 12.42 11.27 -9.70
C GLU A 145 13.25 10.29 -10.54
N ARG A 146 14.32 9.71 -9.98
CA ARG A 146 15.16 8.73 -10.68
C ARG A 146 14.40 7.45 -11.03
N LEU A 147 13.53 6.95 -10.15
CA LEU A 147 12.67 5.80 -10.45
C LEU A 147 11.72 6.12 -11.62
N ALA A 148 11.13 7.32 -11.62
CA ALA A 148 10.27 7.79 -12.71
C ALA A 148 11.02 7.89 -14.04
N ASP A 149 12.26 8.37 -14.04
CA ASP A 149 13.12 8.44 -15.24
C ASP A 149 13.44 7.06 -15.82
N ARG A 150 13.33 5.99 -15.00
CA ARG A 150 13.51 4.59 -15.41
C ARG A 150 12.18 3.90 -15.78
N GLY A 151 11.08 4.64 -15.89
CA GLY A 151 9.79 4.11 -16.30
C GLY A 151 8.95 3.52 -15.18
N VAL A 152 9.31 3.73 -13.91
CA VAL A 152 8.47 3.34 -12.79
C VAL A 152 7.19 4.18 -12.79
N VAL A 153 6.05 3.54 -12.64
CA VAL A 153 4.72 4.17 -12.61
C VAL A 153 4.05 4.09 -11.22
N LEU A 154 4.59 3.22 -10.34
CA LEU A 154 4.12 3.08 -8.97
C LEU A 154 5.28 2.81 -8.03
N VAL A 155 5.34 3.55 -6.93
CA VAL A 155 6.20 3.27 -5.79
C VAL A 155 5.36 2.80 -4.61
N GLY A 156 5.91 1.92 -3.78
CA GLY A 156 5.27 1.48 -2.54
C GLY A 156 6.27 1.45 -1.39
N ILE A 157 5.74 1.53 -0.18
CA ILE A 157 6.53 1.54 1.04
C ILE A 157 5.79 0.82 2.18
N ASP A 158 6.55 0.30 3.13
CA ASP A 158 6.00 -0.34 4.34
C ASP A 158 5.75 0.64 5.50
N THR A 159 5.93 1.94 5.28
CA THR A 159 5.63 3.00 6.25
C THR A 159 4.30 3.69 5.93
N ALA A 160 3.81 4.48 6.90
CA ALA A 160 2.52 5.15 6.81
C ALA A 160 2.51 6.38 5.88
N SER A 161 3.67 6.79 5.37
CA SER A 161 3.79 7.87 4.38
C SER A 161 5.10 7.78 3.61
N ILE A 162 5.07 8.18 2.33
CA ILE A 162 6.29 8.42 1.52
C ILE A 162 6.98 9.74 1.85
N ASP A 163 6.35 10.62 2.62
CA ASP A 163 6.97 11.84 3.18
C ASP A 163 7.14 11.70 4.70
N PRO A 164 8.08 12.45 5.33
CA PRO A 164 8.19 12.51 6.79
C PRO A 164 6.87 12.89 7.45
N ALA A 165 6.56 12.30 8.62
CA ALA A 165 5.29 12.48 9.31
C ALA A 165 4.98 13.96 9.68
N ASP A 166 6.00 14.78 9.85
CA ASP A 166 5.91 16.21 10.16
C ASP A 166 5.99 17.13 8.92
N SER A 167 6.09 16.55 7.72
CA SER A 167 6.19 17.29 6.46
C SER A 167 5.02 18.25 6.29
N LYS A 168 5.33 19.48 5.86
CA LYS A 168 4.33 20.52 5.52
C LYS A 168 4.22 20.79 4.02
N THR A 169 5.11 20.19 3.25
CA THR A 169 5.20 20.42 1.79
C THR A 169 4.90 19.16 0.97
N LEU A 170 4.95 17.99 1.61
CA LEU A 170 4.77 16.68 0.98
C LEU A 170 5.64 16.54 -0.28
N ALA A 171 6.94 16.78 -0.13
CA ALA A 171 7.87 16.90 -1.26
C ALA A 171 7.88 15.66 -2.17
N SER A 172 7.80 14.46 -1.59
CA SER A 172 7.73 13.20 -2.32
C SER A 172 6.38 13.03 -3.03
N HIS A 173 5.26 13.35 -2.37
CA HIS A 173 3.94 13.37 -3.03
C HIS A 173 3.89 14.40 -4.17
N GLN A 174 4.58 15.54 -4.05
CA GLN A 174 4.65 16.50 -5.15
C GLN A 174 5.45 15.95 -6.35
N VAL A 175 6.41 15.06 -6.14
CA VAL A 175 7.03 14.32 -7.25
C VAL A 175 6.03 13.34 -7.87
N ILE A 176 5.31 12.55 -7.05
CA ILE A 176 4.24 11.64 -7.52
C ILE A 176 3.28 12.42 -8.43
N ARG A 177 2.81 13.60 -7.97
CA ARG A 177 1.93 14.47 -8.73
C ARG A 177 2.52 14.89 -10.08
N ARG A 178 3.72 15.49 -10.07
CA ARG A 178 4.36 16.03 -11.28
C ARG A 178 4.66 14.96 -12.30
N ARG A 179 5.05 13.77 -11.85
CA ARG A 179 5.47 12.64 -12.70
C ARG A 179 4.30 11.72 -13.05
N GLY A 180 3.12 11.94 -12.48
CA GLY A 180 1.93 11.12 -12.73
C GLY A 180 2.02 9.68 -12.20
N LEU A 181 2.84 9.45 -11.16
CA LEU A 181 2.98 8.13 -10.53
C LEU A 181 1.79 7.81 -9.63
N ARG A 182 1.82 6.58 -9.10
CA ARG A 182 0.91 6.11 -8.04
C ARG A 182 1.73 5.69 -6.83
N VAL A 183 1.07 5.65 -5.68
CA VAL A 183 1.71 5.28 -4.41
C VAL A 183 0.87 4.26 -3.66
N LEU A 184 1.56 3.34 -2.97
CA LEU A 184 1.01 2.43 -1.97
C LEU A 184 1.77 2.63 -0.66
N GLU A 185 1.04 2.71 0.44
CA GLU A 185 1.61 2.93 1.77
C GLU A 185 1.13 1.86 2.77
N ASN A 186 1.82 1.74 3.89
CA ASN A 186 1.53 0.76 4.94
C ASN A 186 1.53 -0.70 4.44
N LEU A 187 2.43 -1.06 3.51
CA LEU A 187 2.57 -2.44 3.06
C LEU A 187 3.28 -3.29 4.11
N VAL A 188 2.86 -4.54 4.29
CA VAL A 188 3.54 -5.51 5.18
C VAL A 188 4.50 -6.36 4.35
N LEU A 189 5.79 -6.02 4.37
CA LEU A 189 6.81 -6.67 3.55
C LEU A 189 7.73 -7.61 4.36
N ASP A 190 7.42 -7.87 5.64
CA ASP A 190 8.27 -8.58 6.60
C ASP A 190 8.75 -9.95 6.08
N GLU A 191 7.85 -10.71 5.48
CA GLU A 191 8.11 -12.09 5.02
C GLU A 191 8.40 -12.17 3.51
N VAL A 192 8.54 -11.02 2.83
CA VAL A 192 8.76 -10.98 1.38
C VAL A 192 10.26 -10.88 1.10
N PRO A 193 10.89 -11.87 0.45
CA PRO A 193 12.26 -11.75 -0.03
C PRO A 193 12.42 -10.62 -1.07
N PRO A 194 13.60 -10.01 -1.20
CA PRO A 194 13.85 -9.12 -2.33
C PRO A 194 13.79 -9.88 -3.65
N GLY A 195 13.22 -9.26 -4.69
CA GLY A 195 13.08 -9.90 -6.01
C GLY A 195 11.88 -9.42 -6.79
N ASP A 196 11.60 -10.10 -7.89
CA ASP A 196 10.53 -9.74 -8.81
C ASP A 196 9.27 -10.59 -8.60
N TYR A 197 8.13 -9.93 -8.65
CA TYR A 197 6.80 -10.48 -8.37
C TYR A 197 5.78 -9.88 -9.33
N GLU A 198 4.56 -10.37 -9.26
CA GLU A 198 3.39 -9.64 -9.74
C GLU A 198 2.68 -9.02 -8.55
N LEU A 199 2.52 -7.70 -8.59
CA LEU A 199 1.70 -6.93 -7.65
C LEU A 199 0.23 -6.98 -8.10
N ILE A 200 -0.69 -7.15 -7.13
CA ILE A 200 -2.13 -6.95 -7.30
C ILE A 200 -2.60 -6.15 -6.07
N ALA A 201 -2.95 -4.86 -6.26
CA ALA A 201 -3.31 -3.94 -5.19
C ALA A 201 -4.41 -2.97 -5.63
N LEU A 202 -5.47 -3.49 -6.22
CA LEU A 202 -6.52 -2.66 -6.82
C LEU A 202 -7.29 -1.87 -5.75
N PRO A 203 -7.41 -0.53 -5.89
CA PRO A 203 -8.23 0.29 -5.01
C PRO A 203 -9.72 0.10 -5.27
N LEU A 204 -10.54 0.41 -4.27
CA LEU A 204 -11.99 0.46 -4.42
C LEU A 204 -12.40 1.62 -5.35
N LYS A 205 -13.51 1.45 -6.06
CA LYS A 205 -14.05 2.50 -6.95
C LYS A 205 -14.81 3.57 -6.14
N LEU A 206 -14.12 4.27 -5.25
CA LEU A 206 -14.66 5.36 -4.46
C LEU A 206 -14.55 6.68 -5.25
N THR A 207 -15.64 7.12 -5.85
CA THR A 207 -15.63 8.19 -6.87
C THR A 207 -15.44 9.60 -6.32
N THR A 208 -15.35 9.77 -5.00
CA THR A 208 -15.17 11.06 -4.32
C THR A 208 -14.07 11.03 -3.27
N ALA A 209 -13.43 9.87 -3.02
CA ALA A 209 -12.41 9.74 -1.98
C ALA A 209 -11.00 10.05 -2.51
N ASP A 210 -10.17 10.52 -1.61
CA ASP A 210 -8.76 10.90 -1.81
C ASP A 210 -7.80 9.71 -1.71
N ALA A 211 -8.27 8.57 -1.23
CA ALA A 211 -7.52 7.32 -1.13
C ALA A 211 -8.47 6.11 -1.09
N SER A 212 -7.91 4.92 -1.04
CA SER A 212 -8.66 3.68 -0.81
C SER A 212 -7.81 2.65 -0.10
N PRO A 213 -8.33 1.97 0.94
CA PRO A 213 -7.74 0.74 1.41
C PRO A 213 -7.60 -0.26 0.26
N VAL A 214 -6.53 -1.07 0.30
CA VAL A 214 -6.29 -2.15 -0.67
C VAL A 214 -6.04 -3.47 0.05
N ARG A 215 -6.46 -4.60 -0.55
CA ARG A 215 -5.89 -5.91 -0.20
C ARG A 215 -4.75 -6.19 -1.18
N ALA A 216 -3.56 -5.68 -0.84
CA ALA A 216 -2.38 -5.87 -1.65
C ALA A 216 -1.80 -7.28 -1.48
N VAL A 217 -1.48 -7.93 -2.58
CA VAL A 217 -0.80 -9.22 -2.61
C VAL A 217 0.33 -9.21 -3.63
N LEU A 218 1.36 -10.00 -3.33
CA LEU A 218 2.42 -10.34 -4.29
C LEU A 218 2.26 -11.80 -4.71
N ARG A 219 2.44 -12.05 -5.99
CA ARG A 219 2.39 -13.38 -6.58
C ARG A 219 3.72 -13.71 -7.25
N ALA A 220 4.29 -14.88 -6.92
CA ALA A 220 5.39 -15.47 -7.66
C ALA A 220 4.95 -16.80 -8.24
N TRP A 221 5.43 -17.10 -9.45
CA TRP A 221 5.28 -18.42 -10.06
C TRP A 221 6.25 -19.39 -9.38
N ALA A 222 5.79 -20.63 -9.17
CA ALA A 222 6.60 -21.70 -8.60
C ALA A 222 7.68 -22.17 -9.60
#